data_9b14a28f7df515d1e8d47d95e9762aa6
#
_entry.id   9b14a28f7df515d1e8d47d95e9762aa6
#
_cell.length_a   1.000
_cell.length_b   1.000
_cell.length_c   1.000
_cell.angle_alpha   90.00
_cell.angle_beta   90.00
_cell.angle_gamma   90.00
#
_symmetry.space_group_name_H-M   'P 1'
#
loop_
_entity.id
_entity.type
_entity.pdbx_description
1 polymer ?
#
loop_
_entity_poly.entity_id
_entity_poly.type
_entity_poly.pdbx_seq_one_letter_code
_entity_poly.pdbx_strand_id
1 'polypeptide(L)'
;MATALVTGGTSGLGAEFARALARRGYDLVLVARNPQRLDSMAAELRAAGRTVETLRADLGDRADVAVVVDRLTDDARPIDVFVNNAGFGIHTPLTSVDTTAHDNAIEVMIRSVLVLGGAAGRAMRARGDGAIINVSSTAGYMAMGSYSAVKAWVRIYSEGLAVELRGTGVRVTALLPGWVHTEFHDRAGITTSSIPNALWIDAGLTIESGLRASEKGRALVTPSLRFKFLFAIVKLLPRGVVRWISGKISSSRRDSIETHA
;
A
#
# COMPACT_ATOMS: atom_id res chain seq x y z
N MET A 1 15.02 20.67 -1.18
CA MET A 1 14.02 20.05 -2.09
C MET A 1 13.09 19.18 -1.26
N ALA A 2 11.85 18.98 -1.71
CA ALA A 2 10.92 18.10 -0.99
C ALA A 2 11.31 16.64 -1.20
N THR A 3 11.21 15.83 -0.15
CA THR A 3 11.65 14.43 -0.14
C THR A 3 10.47 13.49 0.14
N ALA A 4 10.39 12.41 -0.63
CA ALA A 4 9.39 11.36 -0.42
C ALA A 4 10.05 10.03 -0.04
N LEU A 5 9.50 9.34 0.96
CA LEU A 5 9.90 7.98 1.33
C LEU A 5 8.84 6.98 0.86
N VAL A 6 9.28 5.94 0.15
CA VAL A 6 8.39 4.89 -0.39
C VAL A 6 8.83 3.52 0.08
N THR A 7 7.98 2.84 0.87
CA THR A 7 8.21 1.43 1.23
C THR A 7 7.76 0.50 0.11
N GLY A 8 8.55 -0.54 -0.17
CA GLY A 8 8.34 -1.40 -1.33
C GLY A 8 8.54 -0.66 -2.66
N GLY A 9 9.40 0.36 -2.68
CA GLY A 9 9.59 1.29 -3.79
C GLY A 9 10.27 0.73 -5.04
N THR A 10 10.55 -0.58 -5.10
CA THR A 10 11.31 -1.21 -6.19
C THR A 10 10.47 -2.07 -7.13
N SER A 11 9.16 -2.11 -6.96
CA SER A 11 8.28 -2.94 -7.80
C SER A 11 6.81 -2.54 -7.68
N GLY A 12 6.01 -2.94 -8.66
CA GLY A 12 4.57 -2.73 -8.66
C GLY A 12 4.16 -1.28 -8.41
N LEU A 13 3.14 -1.07 -7.57
CA LEU A 13 2.65 0.27 -7.24
C LEU A 13 3.72 1.15 -6.55
N GLY A 14 4.62 0.55 -5.75
CA GLY A 14 5.69 1.29 -5.09
C GLY A 14 6.68 1.91 -6.08
N ALA A 15 7.08 1.17 -7.11
CA ALA A 15 7.92 1.69 -8.19
C ALA A 15 7.20 2.79 -8.97
N GLU A 16 5.92 2.63 -9.25
CA GLU A 16 5.14 3.68 -9.92
C GLU A 16 4.96 4.93 -9.04
N PHE A 17 4.80 4.78 -7.72
CA PHE A 17 4.85 5.92 -6.79
C PHE A 17 6.19 6.64 -6.86
N ALA A 18 7.31 5.89 -6.82
CA ALA A 18 8.64 6.48 -6.88
C ALA A 18 8.83 7.29 -8.18
N ARG A 19 8.44 6.72 -9.34
CA ARG A 19 8.48 7.42 -10.64
C ARG A 19 7.58 8.65 -10.68
N ALA A 20 6.36 8.54 -10.17
CA ALA A 20 5.40 9.64 -10.17
C ALA A 20 5.85 10.80 -9.28
N LEU A 21 6.43 10.51 -8.11
CA LEU A 21 6.99 11.49 -7.20
C LEU A 21 8.25 12.15 -7.78
N ALA A 22 9.12 11.36 -8.43
CA ALA A 22 10.29 11.88 -9.16
C ALA A 22 9.90 12.88 -10.26
N ARG A 23 8.87 12.54 -11.07
CA ARG A 23 8.33 13.47 -12.09
C ARG A 23 7.76 14.75 -11.49
N ARG A 24 7.28 14.72 -10.24
CA ARG A 24 6.79 15.89 -9.48
C ARG A 24 7.89 16.68 -8.78
N GLY A 25 9.16 16.29 -8.96
CA GLY A 25 10.31 17.01 -8.43
C GLY A 25 10.77 16.59 -7.05
N TYR A 26 10.21 15.51 -6.47
CA TYR A 26 10.66 15.00 -5.18
C TYR A 26 11.98 14.24 -5.30
N ASP A 27 12.87 14.43 -4.32
CA ASP A 27 13.94 13.50 -4.04
C ASP A 27 13.37 12.26 -3.32
N LEU A 28 14.02 11.10 -3.42
CA LEU A 28 13.44 9.83 -3.00
C LEU A 28 14.27 9.13 -1.94
N VAL A 29 13.59 8.54 -0.95
CA VAL A 29 14.12 7.50 -0.08
C VAL A 29 13.38 6.21 -0.42
N LEU A 30 14.08 5.23 -0.98
CA LEU A 30 13.51 3.94 -1.38
C LEU A 30 13.79 2.89 -0.32
N VAL A 31 12.76 2.28 0.24
CA VAL A 31 12.88 1.20 1.21
C VAL A 31 12.45 -0.12 0.58
N ALA A 32 13.34 -1.12 0.53
CA ALA A 32 13.03 -2.47 0.06
C ALA A 32 14.06 -3.49 0.58
N ARG A 33 13.76 -4.79 0.43
CA ARG A 33 14.64 -5.88 0.90
C ARG A 33 15.78 -6.22 -0.06
N ASN A 34 15.51 -6.12 -1.37
CA ASN A 34 16.45 -6.56 -2.41
C ASN A 34 17.38 -5.41 -2.82
N PRO A 35 18.70 -5.50 -2.53
CA PRO A 35 19.65 -4.44 -2.83
C PRO A 35 19.81 -4.20 -4.35
N GLN A 36 19.84 -5.25 -5.16
CA GLN A 36 20.01 -5.11 -6.61
C GLN A 36 18.83 -4.34 -7.25
N ARG A 37 17.60 -4.58 -6.77
CA ARG A 37 16.42 -3.82 -7.21
C ARG A 37 16.43 -2.39 -6.70
N LEU A 38 16.95 -2.14 -5.49
CA LEU A 38 17.15 -0.79 -4.96
C LEU A 38 18.13 -0.02 -5.84
N ASP A 39 19.29 -0.62 -6.16
CA ASP A 39 20.32 -0.01 -6.99
C ASP A 39 19.80 0.30 -8.40
N SER A 40 19.08 -0.63 -9.02
CA SER A 40 18.49 -0.44 -10.35
C SER A 40 17.48 0.70 -10.37
N MET A 41 16.55 0.73 -9.41
CA MET A 41 15.55 1.80 -9.31
C MET A 41 16.20 3.15 -8.99
N ALA A 42 17.19 3.17 -8.10
CA ALA A 42 17.92 4.37 -7.76
C ALA A 42 18.68 4.93 -8.98
N ALA A 43 19.32 4.06 -9.78
CA ALA A 43 19.98 4.47 -11.01
C ALA A 43 18.99 5.09 -12.02
N GLU A 44 17.82 4.47 -12.22
CA GLU A 44 16.74 4.99 -13.07
C GLU A 44 16.33 6.41 -12.65
N LEU A 45 16.05 6.60 -11.35
CA LEU A 45 15.55 7.88 -10.84
C LEU A 45 16.63 8.95 -10.77
N ARG A 46 17.90 8.58 -10.53
CA ARG A 46 19.05 9.50 -10.61
C ARG A 46 19.28 9.96 -12.03
N ALA A 47 19.13 9.08 -13.02
CA ALA A 47 19.19 9.46 -14.44
C ALA A 47 18.07 10.44 -14.84
N ALA A 48 16.93 10.41 -14.13
CA ALA A 48 15.86 11.40 -14.26
C ALA A 48 16.11 12.70 -13.45
N GLY A 49 17.32 12.89 -12.91
CA GLY A 49 17.75 14.11 -12.22
C GLY A 49 17.29 14.24 -10.76
N ARG A 50 17.00 13.12 -10.09
CA ARG A 50 16.60 13.13 -8.67
C ARG A 50 17.73 12.66 -7.76
N THR A 51 17.77 13.19 -6.53
CA THR A 51 18.59 12.59 -5.46
C THR A 51 17.84 11.37 -4.92
N VAL A 52 18.53 10.25 -4.79
CA VAL A 52 17.92 8.99 -4.32
C VAL A 52 18.78 8.36 -3.24
N GLU A 53 18.21 8.26 -2.06
CA GLU A 53 18.70 7.45 -0.93
C GLU A 53 18.08 6.06 -1.00
N THR A 54 18.87 5.01 -0.81
CA THR A 54 18.40 3.63 -0.72
C THR A 54 18.57 3.12 0.69
N LEU A 55 17.51 2.52 1.24
CA LEU A 55 17.50 1.95 2.58
C LEU A 55 17.06 0.48 2.48
N ARG A 56 18.03 -0.44 2.64
CA ARG A 56 17.71 -1.85 2.69
C ARG A 56 17.05 -2.17 4.03
N ALA A 57 15.80 -2.65 4.01
CA ALA A 57 15.08 -3.05 5.20
C ALA A 57 14.05 -4.14 4.89
N ASP A 58 13.96 -5.15 5.75
CA ASP A 58 12.84 -6.09 5.80
C ASP A 58 11.82 -5.59 6.85
N LEU A 59 10.65 -5.18 6.38
CA LEU A 59 9.59 -4.69 7.27
C LEU A 59 8.92 -5.79 8.10
N GLY A 60 9.30 -7.06 7.92
CA GLY A 60 9.02 -8.17 8.83
C GLY A 60 9.98 -8.22 10.01
N ASP A 61 11.14 -7.57 9.93
CA ASP A 61 12.13 -7.46 11.02
C ASP A 61 11.94 -6.14 11.78
N ARG A 62 11.84 -6.24 13.10
CA ARG A 62 11.58 -5.07 13.96
C ARG A 62 12.79 -4.14 14.07
N ALA A 63 14.01 -4.67 13.97
CA ALA A 63 15.23 -3.86 13.98
C ALA A 63 15.33 -3.04 12.67
N ASP A 64 15.04 -3.67 11.52
CA ASP A 64 14.99 -2.98 10.24
C ASP A 64 13.88 -1.91 10.20
N VAL A 65 12.72 -2.19 10.81
CA VAL A 65 11.65 -1.18 10.98
C VAL A 65 12.14 0.01 11.81
N ALA A 66 12.94 -0.21 12.86
CA ALA A 66 13.49 0.88 13.65
C ALA A 66 14.42 1.79 12.82
N VAL A 67 15.26 1.24 11.95
CA VAL A 67 16.08 2.03 11.01
C VAL A 67 15.24 2.92 10.11
N VAL A 68 14.10 2.42 9.63
CA VAL A 68 13.18 3.25 8.82
C VAL A 68 12.50 4.32 9.67
N VAL A 69 12.17 4.03 10.94
CA VAL A 69 11.67 5.03 11.89
C VAL A 69 12.67 6.16 12.08
N ASP A 70 13.95 5.82 12.34
CA ASP A 70 15.01 6.81 12.52
C ASP A 70 15.12 7.73 11.30
N ARG A 71 15.02 7.16 10.09
CA ARG A 71 15.03 7.97 8.85
C ARG A 71 13.80 8.86 8.70
N LEU A 72 12.62 8.38 9.10
CA LEU A 72 11.37 9.16 9.05
C LEU A 72 11.34 10.32 10.05
N THR A 73 12.06 10.18 11.16
CA THR A 73 12.11 11.16 12.26
C THR A 73 13.36 12.03 12.25
N ASP A 74 14.19 11.93 11.22
CA ASP A 74 15.39 12.76 11.05
C ASP A 74 14.98 14.20 10.66
N ASP A 75 15.01 15.09 11.63
CA ASP A 75 14.63 16.50 11.45
C ASP A 75 15.61 17.27 10.54
N ALA A 76 16.85 16.82 10.42
CA ALA A 76 17.84 17.44 9.51
C ALA A 76 17.55 17.13 8.03
N ARG A 77 16.86 16.03 7.75
CA ARG A 77 16.50 15.57 6.41
C ARG A 77 15.02 15.16 6.36
N PRO A 78 14.10 16.12 6.47
CA PRO A 78 12.68 15.84 6.64
C PRO A 78 12.08 15.07 5.46
N ILE A 79 11.10 14.23 5.77
CA ILE A 79 10.27 13.54 4.78
C ILE A 79 8.93 14.28 4.66
N ASP A 80 8.64 14.80 3.47
CA ASP A 80 7.42 15.57 3.19
C ASP A 80 6.25 14.68 2.75
N VAL A 81 6.56 13.57 2.06
CA VAL A 81 5.58 12.55 1.64
C VAL A 81 6.05 11.17 2.07
N PHE A 82 5.23 10.49 2.85
CA PHE A 82 5.45 9.09 3.20
C PHE A 82 4.44 8.18 2.51
N VAL A 83 4.92 7.25 1.68
CA VAL A 83 4.11 6.23 1.02
C VAL A 83 4.34 4.87 1.68
N ASN A 84 3.39 4.46 2.49
CA ASN A 84 3.36 3.17 3.17
C ASN A 84 2.70 2.13 2.25
N ASN A 85 3.51 1.54 1.36
CA ASN A 85 3.02 0.71 0.26
C ASN A 85 3.41 -0.77 0.38
N ALA A 86 4.50 -1.11 1.08
CA ALA A 86 4.98 -2.48 1.16
C ALA A 86 3.88 -3.48 1.52
N GLY A 87 3.80 -4.57 0.78
CA GLY A 87 2.80 -5.60 0.99
C GLY A 87 2.82 -6.69 -0.06
N PHE A 88 2.11 -7.77 0.22
CA PHE A 88 2.02 -8.97 -0.63
C PHE A 88 0.66 -9.66 -0.48
N GLY A 89 0.34 -10.58 -1.39
CA GLY A 89 -0.86 -11.41 -1.32
C GLY A 89 -0.72 -12.53 -0.29
N ILE A 90 -1.83 -12.95 0.33
CA ILE A 90 -1.89 -14.05 1.28
C ILE A 90 -2.92 -15.05 0.74
N HIS A 91 -2.47 -16.28 0.49
CA HIS A 91 -3.33 -17.37 -0.02
C HIS A 91 -3.53 -18.49 0.99
N THR A 92 -2.77 -18.50 2.08
CA THR A 92 -2.86 -19.48 3.15
C THR A 92 -4.28 -19.47 3.76
N PRO A 93 -4.95 -20.62 3.89
CA PRO A 93 -6.25 -20.72 4.54
C PRO A 93 -6.21 -20.22 5.99
N LEU A 94 -7.29 -19.58 6.43
CA LEU A 94 -7.39 -19.11 7.83
C LEU A 94 -7.33 -20.25 8.86
N THR A 95 -7.60 -21.47 8.42
CA THR A 95 -7.56 -22.69 9.25
C THR A 95 -6.26 -23.47 9.12
N SER A 96 -5.24 -22.89 8.46
CA SER A 96 -3.92 -23.53 8.34
C SER A 96 -3.27 -23.70 9.71
N VAL A 97 -2.64 -24.86 9.94
CA VAL A 97 -1.82 -25.12 11.13
C VAL A 97 -0.52 -24.29 11.07
N ASP A 98 0.05 -24.14 9.89
CA ASP A 98 1.18 -23.21 9.68
C ASP A 98 0.66 -21.78 9.50
N THR A 99 0.94 -20.93 10.48
CA THR A 99 0.54 -19.53 10.51
C THR A 99 1.61 -18.57 9.98
N THR A 100 2.79 -19.06 9.58
CA THR A 100 3.96 -18.23 9.19
C THR A 100 3.62 -17.14 8.18
N ALA A 101 2.80 -17.45 7.15
CA ALA A 101 2.39 -16.47 6.16
C ALA A 101 1.48 -15.38 6.74
N HIS A 102 0.62 -15.74 7.71
CA HIS A 102 -0.24 -14.79 8.41
C HIS A 102 0.56 -13.89 9.34
N ASP A 103 1.50 -14.47 10.11
CA ASP A 103 2.35 -13.76 11.04
C ASP A 103 3.23 -12.73 10.30
N ASN A 104 3.86 -13.15 9.19
CA ASN A 104 4.61 -12.24 8.33
C ASN A 104 3.72 -11.13 7.75
N ALA A 105 2.50 -11.42 7.36
CA ALA A 105 1.57 -10.40 6.87
C ALA A 105 1.18 -9.39 7.97
N ILE A 106 1.02 -9.84 9.20
CA ILE A 106 0.75 -8.98 10.36
C ILE A 106 1.96 -8.07 10.63
N GLU A 107 3.17 -8.61 10.67
CA GLU A 107 4.39 -7.79 10.88
C GLU A 107 4.56 -6.76 9.74
N VAL A 108 4.49 -7.18 8.46
CA VAL A 108 4.77 -6.30 7.32
C VAL A 108 3.62 -5.34 6.99
N MET A 109 2.36 -5.76 7.10
CA MET A 109 1.22 -4.97 6.58
C MET A 109 0.31 -4.40 7.68
N ILE A 110 0.53 -4.73 8.94
CA ILE A 110 -0.18 -4.14 10.08
C ILE A 110 0.82 -3.42 10.98
N ARG A 111 1.75 -4.18 11.59
CA ARG A 111 2.65 -3.61 12.59
C ARG A 111 3.59 -2.57 12.00
N SER A 112 4.24 -2.84 10.86
CA SER A 112 5.12 -1.84 10.25
C SER A 112 4.33 -0.60 9.80
N VAL A 113 3.10 -0.78 9.28
CA VAL A 113 2.22 0.34 8.89
C VAL A 113 1.88 1.22 10.09
N LEU A 114 1.55 0.60 11.24
CA LEU A 114 1.28 1.31 12.50
C LEU A 114 2.51 2.12 12.96
N VAL A 115 3.66 1.45 13.05
CA VAL A 115 4.89 2.04 13.60
C VAL A 115 5.40 3.17 12.71
N LEU A 116 5.52 2.92 11.41
CA LEU A 116 6.04 3.90 10.45
C LEU A 116 5.06 5.06 10.24
N GLY A 117 3.75 4.77 10.14
CA GLY A 117 2.73 5.81 10.01
C GLY A 117 2.65 6.70 11.26
N GLY A 118 2.78 6.11 12.45
CA GLY A 118 2.86 6.87 13.71
C GLY A 118 4.12 7.73 13.80
N ALA A 119 5.29 7.20 13.39
CA ALA A 119 6.54 7.95 13.36
C ALA A 119 6.47 9.14 12.39
N ALA A 120 6.04 8.89 11.15
CA ALA A 120 5.84 9.94 10.15
C ALA A 120 4.83 10.99 10.63
N GLY A 121 3.70 10.55 11.20
CA GLY A 121 2.68 11.45 11.72
C GLY A 121 3.19 12.38 12.82
N ARG A 122 3.99 11.87 13.76
CA ARG A 122 4.62 12.69 14.81
C ARG A 122 5.61 13.71 14.25
N ALA A 123 6.52 13.28 13.37
CA ALA A 123 7.52 14.15 12.77
C ALA A 123 6.86 15.25 11.91
N MET A 124 5.91 14.88 11.06
CA MET A 124 5.17 15.82 10.22
C MET A 124 4.32 16.80 11.04
N ARG A 125 3.65 16.32 12.11
CA ARG A 125 2.88 17.18 13.02
C ARG A 125 3.76 18.21 13.71
N ALA A 126 4.96 17.83 14.14
CA ALA A 126 5.90 18.77 14.76
C ALA A 126 6.32 19.90 13.82
N ARG A 127 6.40 19.61 12.50
CA ARG A 127 6.72 20.61 11.46
C ARG A 127 5.51 21.39 10.95
N GLY A 128 4.29 20.92 11.24
CA GLY A 128 3.04 21.53 10.77
C GLY A 128 2.68 21.24 9.31
N ASP A 129 3.38 20.33 8.61
CA ASP A 129 3.08 19.92 7.23
C ASP A 129 3.57 18.50 6.96
N GLY A 130 2.89 17.83 6.01
CA GLY A 130 3.27 16.53 5.50
C GLY A 130 2.11 15.75 4.90
N ALA A 131 2.45 14.65 4.21
CA ALA A 131 1.45 13.77 3.62
C ALA A 131 1.81 12.29 3.82
N ILE A 132 0.85 11.51 4.31
CA ILE A 132 0.96 10.06 4.49
C ILE A 132 -0.03 9.38 3.56
N ILE A 133 0.45 8.46 2.72
CA ILE A 133 -0.38 7.65 1.83
C ILE A 133 -0.21 6.19 2.23
N ASN A 134 -1.26 5.56 2.76
CA ASN A 134 -1.27 4.13 3.07
C ASN A 134 -1.97 3.36 1.96
N VAL A 135 -1.28 2.37 1.37
CA VAL A 135 -1.85 1.54 0.32
C VAL A 135 -2.65 0.38 0.92
N SER A 136 -3.97 0.56 0.94
CA SER A 136 -4.94 -0.46 1.30
C SER A 136 -5.35 -1.27 0.07
N SER A 137 -6.61 -1.67 -0.04
CA SER A 137 -7.23 -2.32 -1.20
C SER A 137 -8.76 -2.26 -1.07
N THR A 138 -9.46 -2.32 -2.21
CA THR A 138 -10.91 -2.57 -2.23
C THR A 138 -11.27 -3.93 -1.62
N ALA A 139 -10.33 -4.89 -1.59
CA ALA A 139 -10.49 -6.17 -0.88
C ALA A 139 -10.79 -5.98 0.62
N GLY A 140 -10.40 -4.87 1.23
CA GLY A 140 -10.73 -4.52 2.62
C GLY A 140 -12.23 -4.29 2.90
N TYR A 141 -13.09 -4.30 1.89
CA TYR A 141 -14.55 -4.33 2.05
C TYR A 141 -15.15 -5.74 1.95
N MET A 142 -14.36 -6.70 1.50
CA MET A 142 -14.76 -8.10 1.24
C MET A 142 -14.38 -9.00 2.43
N ALA A 143 -14.78 -10.28 2.34
CA ALA A 143 -14.45 -11.31 3.33
C ALA A 143 -13.69 -12.47 2.65
N MET A 144 -12.48 -12.17 2.14
CA MET A 144 -11.65 -13.09 1.36
C MET A 144 -10.34 -13.42 2.09
N GLY A 145 -10.42 -14.01 3.28
CA GLY A 145 -9.26 -14.44 4.05
C GLY A 145 -8.47 -13.29 4.72
N SER A 146 -7.25 -13.61 5.16
CA SER A 146 -6.38 -12.70 5.90
C SER A 146 -6.03 -11.43 5.15
N TYR A 147 -5.82 -11.50 3.84
CA TYR A 147 -5.52 -10.31 3.04
C TYR A 147 -6.61 -9.25 3.15
N SER A 148 -7.88 -9.66 3.07
CA SER A 148 -9.02 -8.74 3.25
C SER A 148 -9.06 -8.13 4.64
N ALA A 149 -8.78 -8.93 5.68
CA ALA A 149 -8.75 -8.46 7.06
C ALA A 149 -7.64 -7.43 7.27
N VAL A 150 -6.42 -7.72 6.77
CA VAL A 150 -5.27 -6.80 6.82
C VAL A 150 -5.58 -5.48 6.10
N LYS A 151 -6.13 -5.55 4.88
CA LYS A 151 -6.44 -4.34 4.10
C LYS A 151 -7.63 -3.56 4.68
N ALA A 152 -8.57 -4.21 5.35
CA ALA A 152 -9.60 -3.53 6.14
C ALA A 152 -9.00 -2.78 7.33
N TRP A 153 -8.05 -3.41 8.04
CA TRP A 153 -7.30 -2.77 9.12
C TRP A 153 -6.55 -1.53 8.63
N VAL A 154 -5.77 -1.62 7.55
CA VAL A 154 -5.03 -0.47 6.98
C VAL A 154 -5.98 0.68 6.63
N ARG A 155 -7.15 0.40 6.06
CA ARG A 155 -8.16 1.41 5.75
C ARG A 155 -8.64 2.13 7.01
N ILE A 156 -9.09 1.38 8.03
CA ILE A 156 -9.63 1.96 9.28
C ILE A 156 -8.53 2.71 10.05
N TYR A 157 -7.32 2.14 10.11
CA TYR A 157 -6.16 2.81 10.69
C TYR A 157 -5.90 4.18 10.03
N SER A 158 -5.95 4.23 8.70
CA SER A 158 -5.70 5.48 7.96
C SER A 158 -6.78 6.53 8.24
N GLU A 159 -8.04 6.13 8.32
CA GLU A 159 -9.16 7.01 8.71
C GLU A 159 -8.95 7.54 10.14
N GLY A 160 -8.58 6.67 11.09
CA GLY A 160 -8.28 7.04 12.47
C GLY A 160 -7.11 8.04 12.56
N LEU A 161 -6.01 7.75 11.84
CA LEU A 161 -4.84 8.63 11.80
C LEU A 161 -5.18 10.00 11.17
N ALA A 162 -6.04 10.02 10.13
CA ALA A 162 -6.52 11.27 9.53
C ALA A 162 -7.38 12.10 10.51
N VAL A 163 -8.15 11.45 11.38
CA VAL A 163 -8.92 12.12 12.44
C VAL A 163 -7.99 12.68 13.50
N GLU A 164 -7.00 11.90 13.96
CA GLU A 164 -6.04 12.30 15.00
C GLU A 164 -5.17 13.50 14.56
N LEU A 165 -4.78 13.53 13.27
CA LEU A 165 -3.92 14.59 12.73
C LEU A 165 -4.71 15.78 12.13
N ARG A 166 -6.02 15.83 12.33
CA ARG A 166 -6.85 16.95 11.83
C ARG A 166 -6.40 18.28 12.42
N GLY A 167 -6.24 19.30 11.56
CA GLY A 167 -5.82 20.64 11.98
C GLY A 167 -4.32 20.81 12.22
N THR A 168 -3.52 19.75 12.05
CA THR A 168 -2.07 19.80 12.27
C THR A 168 -1.26 20.13 11.01
N GLY A 169 -1.91 20.32 9.85
CA GLY A 169 -1.25 20.44 8.54
C GLY A 169 -0.93 19.11 7.86
N VAL A 170 -1.00 17.98 8.58
CA VAL A 170 -0.69 16.65 8.03
C VAL A 170 -1.91 16.03 7.34
N ARG A 171 -1.72 15.58 6.11
CA ARG A 171 -2.76 14.90 5.30
C ARG A 171 -2.53 13.39 5.33
N VAL A 172 -3.56 12.62 5.61
CA VAL A 172 -3.51 11.15 5.58
C VAL A 172 -4.52 10.62 4.56
N THR A 173 -4.07 9.76 3.67
CA THR A 173 -4.89 9.16 2.61
C THR A 173 -4.72 7.65 2.57
N ALA A 174 -5.81 6.90 2.67
CA ALA A 174 -5.84 5.51 2.27
C ALA A 174 -6.16 5.42 0.78
N LEU A 175 -5.24 4.86 -0.01
CA LEU A 175 -5.47 4.49 -1.39
C LEU A 175 -6.02 3.06 -1.42
N LEU A 176 -7.19 2.89 -2.06
CA LEU A 176 -7.87 1.60 -2.19
C LEU A 176 -7.91 1.15 -3.65
N PRO A 177 -6.81 0.57 -4.18
CA PRO A 177 -6.82 0.02 -5.52
C PRO A 177 -7.80 -1.14 -5.66
N GLY A 178 -8.37 -1.28 -6.88
CA GLY A 178 -8.97 -2.54 -7.33
C GLY A 178 -7.90 -3.47 -7.91
N TRP A 179 -8.22 -4.13 -9.03
CA TRP A 179 -7.26 -4.92 -9.79
C TRP A 179 -6.37 -3.99 -10.61
N VAL A 180 -5.05 -4.01 -10.33
CA VAL A 180 -4.08 -3.17 -11.04
C VAL A 180 -3.05 -4.05 -11.71
N HIS A 181 -2.78 -3.80 -12.99
CA HIS A 181 -1.72 -4.51 -13.72
C HIS A 181 -0.36 -4.20 -13.11
N THR A 182 0.18 -5.13 -12.33
CA THR A 182 1.50 -5.05 -11.71
C THR A 182 2.03 -6.47 -11.47
N GLU A 183 3.35 -6.62 -11.24
CA GLU A 183 3.99 -7.87 -10.83
C GLU A 183 3.42 -8.45 -9.50
N PHE A 184 2.51 -7.75 -8.84
CA PHE A 184 1.88 -8.21 -7.60
C PHE A 184 1.08 -9.49 -7.81
N HIS A 185 0.34 -9.59 -8.91
CA HIS A 185 -0.51 -10.75 -9.24
C HIS A 185 0.34 -11.97 -9.58
N ASP A 186 1.43 -11.77 -10.33
CA ASP A 186 2.36 -12.83 -10.70
C ASP A 186 3.05 -13.41 -9.46
N ARG A 187 3.49 -12.53 -8.54
CA ARG A 187 4.09 -12.96 -7.26
C ARG A 187 3.08 -13.57 -6.29
N ALA A 188 1.84 -13.18 -6.40
CA ALA A 188 0.76 -13.72 -5.60
C ALA A 188 0.20 -15.03 -6.18
N GLY A 189 0.70 -15.55 -7.31
CA GLY A 189 0.20 -16.77 -7.95
C GLY A 189 -1.28 -16.66 -8.35
N ILE A 190 -1.80 -15.44 -8.58
CA ILE A 190 -3.19 -15.24 -8.97
C ILE A 190 -3.31 -15.48 -10.47
N THR A 191 -4.13 -16.44 -10.86
CA THR A 191 -4.45 -16.67 -12.27
C THR A 191 -5.26 -15.47 -12.80
N THR A 192 -4.58 -14.59 -13.53
CA THR A 192 -5.16 -13.32 -14.02
C THR A 192 -6.21 -13.53 -15.11
N SER A 193 -6.21 -14.70 -15.78
CA SER A 193 -7.15 -15.05 -16.85
C SER A 193 -8.63 -15.11 -16.41
N SER A 194 -8.90 -15.28 -15.12
CA SER A 194 -10.28 -15.33 -14.59
C SER A 194 -10.88 -13.95 -14.29
N ILE A 195 -10.10 -12.86 -14.41
CA ILE A 195 -10.55 -11.51 -14.08
C ILE A 195 -10.92 -10.78 -15.38
N PRO A 196 -12.18 -10.35 -15.55
CA PRO A 196 -12.57 -9.59 -16.74
C PRO A 196 -11.68 -8.36 -16.96
N ASN A 197 -11.23 -8.14 -18.20
CA ASN A 197 -10.37 -7.01 -18.55
C ASN A 197 -10.95 -5.65 -18.13
N ALA A 198 -12.26 -5.51 -18.11
CA ALA A 198 -12.95 -4.30 -17.66
C ALA A 198 -12.73 -3.95 -16.18
N LEU A 199 -12.25 -4.89 -15.34
CA LEU A 199 -11.96 -4.67 -13.92
C LEU A 199 -10.50 -4.28 -13.67
N TRP A 200 -9.64 -4.31 -14.69
CA TRP A 200 -8.26 -3.88 -14.56
C TRP A 200 -8.13 -2.37 -14.64
N ILE A 201 -7.27 -1.84 -13.80
CA ILE A 201 -6.95 -0.40 -13.73
C ILE A 201 -5.47 -0.22 -14.05
N ASP A 202 -5.16 0.82 -14.78
CA ASP A 202 -3.79 1.25 -15.03
C ASP A 202 -3.09 1.70 -13.74
N ALA A 203 -1.82 1.31 -13.57
CA ALA A 203 -1.05 1.64 -12.37
C ALA A 203 -0.80 3.15 -12.26
N GLY A 204 -0.48 3.83 -13.36
CA GLY A 204 -0.23 5.28 -13.39
C GLY A 204 -1.48 6.06 -12.99
N LEU A 205 -2.65 5.71 -13.53
CA LEU A 205 -3.93 6.32 -13.13
C LEU A 205 -4.25 6.08 -11.66
N THR A 206 -3.91 4.90 -11.14
CA THR A 206 -4.09 4.55 -9.73
C THR A 206 -3.25 5.45 -8.84
N ILE A 207 -1.97 5.59 -9.13
CA ILE A 207 -1.03 6.42 -8.37
C ILE A 207 -1.42 7.89 -8.45
N GLU A 208 -1.71 8.39 -9.64
CA GLU A 208 -2.11 9.77 -9.84
C GLU A 208 -3.39 10.13 -9.06
N SER A 209 -4.35 9.21 -9.01
CA SER A 209 -5.56 9.37 -8.17
C SER A 209 -5.21 9.45 -6.68
N GLY A 210 -4.25 8.63 -6.20
CA GLY A 210 -3.77 8.64 -4.83
C GLY A 210 -3.10 9.95 -4.45
N LEU A 211 -2.15 10.41 -5.27
CA LEU A 211 -1.41 11.65 -5.05
C LEU A 211 -2.34 12.87 -5.06
N ARG A 212 -3.22 12.99 -6.06
CA ARG A 212 -4.22 14.09 -6.10
C ARG A 212 -5.20 14.07 -4.93
N ALA A 213 -5.57 12.88 -4.43
CA ALA A 213 -6.43 12.78 -3.27
C ALA A 213 -5.72 13.25 -2.01
N SER A 214 -4.45 12.90 -1.85
CA SER A 214 -3.58 13.34 -0.76
C SER A 214 -3.40 14.86 -0.76
N GLU A 215 -3.12 15.46 -1.92
CA GLU A 215 -3.03 16.92 -2.09
C GLU A 215 -4.30 17.65 -1.67
N LYS A 216 -5.47 17.02 -1.91
CA LYS A 216 -6.79 17.56 -1.54
C LYS A 216 -7.23 17.20 -0.12
N GLY A 217 -6.36 16.57 0.69
CA GLY A 217 -6.67 16.15 2.05
C GLY A 217 -7.78 15.10 2.17
N ARG A 218 -8.00 14.29 1.13
CA ARG A 218 -9.03 13.24 1.17
C ARG A 218 -8.52 12.02 1.91
N ALA A 219 -9.20 11.62 2.98
CA ALA A 219 -8.81 10.46 3.79
C ALA A 219 -8.94 9.11 3.07
N LEU A 220 -9.86 8.99 2.09
CA LEU A 220 -10.07 7.77 1.32
C LEU A 220 -10.16 8.06 -0.17
N VAL A 221 -9.52 7.23 -0.99
CA VAL A 221 -9.64 7.29 -2.44
C VAL A 221 -9.66 5.89 -3.06
N THR A 222 -10.66 5.68 -3.92
CA THR A 222 -10.74 4.54 -4.85
C THR A 222 -10.48 5.08 -6.25
N PRO A 223 -9.46 4.63 -6.99
CA PRO A 223 -8.97 5.28 -8.21
C PRO A 223 -9.97 5.32 -9.37
N SER A 224 -10.83 4.30 -9.49
CA SER A 224 -11.77 4.14 -10.61
C SER A 224 -13.19 4.52 -10.22
N LEU A 225 -13.90 5.26 -11.09
CA LEU A 225 -15.33 5.55 -10.90
C LEU A 225 -16.17 4.27 -10.84
N ARG A 226 -15.81 3.23 -11.62
CA ARG A 226 -16.46 1.92 -11.60
C ARG A 226 -16.35 1.27 -10.23
N PHE A 227 -15.14 1.26 -9.66
CA PHE A 227 -14.92 0.72 -8.31
C PHE A 227 -15.54 1.59 -7.23
N LYS A 228 -15.55 2.92 -7.38
CA LYS A 228 -16.27 3.81 -6.44
C LYS A 228 -17.74 3.43 -6.37
N PHE A 229 -18.39 3.27 -7.52
CA PHE A 229 -19.81 2.90 -7.60
C PHE A 229 -20.05 1.48 -7.05
N LEU A 230 -19.25 0.50 -7.49
CA LEU A 230 -19.34 -0.88 -7.03
C LEU A 230 -19.21 -0.97 -5.50
N PHE A 231 -18.20 -0.33 -4.91
CA PHE A 231 -17.99 -0.39 -3.46
C PHE A 231 -18.90 0.54 -2.67
N ALA A 232 -19.51 1.57 -3.28
CA ALA A 232 -20.64 2.28 -2.67
C ALA A 232 -21.82 1.33 -2.46
N ILE A 233 -22.15 0.50 -3.48
CA ILE A 233 -23.17 -0.55 -3.36
C ILE A 233 -22.76 -1.58 -2.29
N VAL A 234 -21.53 -2.13 -2.36
CA VAL A 234 -21.04 -3.14 -1.40
C VAL A 234 -21.16 -2.67 0.05
N LYS A 235 -20.94 -1.37 0.31
CA LYS A 235 -21.08 -0.79 1.66
C LYS A 235 -22.53 -0.78 2.16
N LEU A 236 -23.50 -0.70 1.27
CA LEU A 236 -24.92 -0.68 1.59
C LEU A 236 -25.53 -2.10 1.69
N LEU A 237 -24.85 -3.11 1.15
CA LEU A 237 -25.33 -4.49 1.18
C LEU A 237 -25.29 -5.09 2.59
N PRO A 238 -26.28 -5.89 2.97
CA PRO A 238 -26.21 -6.71 4.18
C PRO A 238 -24.96 -7.59 4.19
N ARG A 239 -24.29 -7.69 5.34
CA ARG A 239 -23.04 -8.46 5.48
C ARG A 239 -23.17 -9.94 5.04
N GLY A 240 -24.36 -10.52 5.12
CA GLY A 240 -24.64 -11.86 4.59
C GLY A 240 -24.41 -11.96 3.07
N VAL A 241 -24.89 -10.97 2.32
CA VAL A 241 -24.71 -10.89 0.87
C VAL A 241 -23.22 -10.70 0.51
N VAL A 242 -22.52 -9.84 1.24
CA VAL A 242 -21.08 -9.63 1.03
C VAL A 242 -20.31 -10.94 1.28
N ARG A 243 -20.64 -11.70 2.34
CA ARG A 243 -20.00 -13.01 2.60
C ARG A 243 -20.30 -14.01 1.48
N TRP A 244 -21.52 -14.07 0.99
CA TRP A 244 -21.89 -14.96 -0.10
C TRP A 244 -21.12 -14.64 -1.40
N ILE A 245 -21.04 -13.35 -1.80
CA ILE A 245 -20.26 -12.90 -2.97
C ILE A 245 -18.79 -13.25 -2.76
N SER A 246 -18.24 -12.98 -1.58
CA SER A 246 -16.83 -13.26 -1.24
C SER A 246 -16.53 -14.76 -1.33
N GLY A 247 -17.46 -15.61 -0.88
CA GLY A 247 -17.37 -17.07 -0.99
C GLY A 247 -17.29 -17.54 -2.45
N LYS A 248 -18.16 -17.02 -3.32
CA LYS A 248 -18.11 -17.36 -4.77
C LYS A 248 -16.81 -16.95 -5.43
N ILE A 249 -16.29 -15.74 -5.12
CA ILE A 249 -15.00 -15.29 -5.66
C ILE A 249 -13.83 -16.12 -5.12
N SER A 250 -13.91 -16.57 -3.87
CA SER A 250 -12.85 -17.36 -3.23
C SER A 250 -12.84 -18.83 -3.71
N SER A 251 -14.00 -19.45 -3.97
CA SER A 251 -14.06 -20.83 -4.48
C SER A 251 -13.51 -20.95 -5.89
N SER A 252 -13.82 -20.02 -6.79
CA SER A 252 -13.27 -20.03 -8.14
C SER A 252 -11.73 -19.91 -8.20
N ARG A 253 -11.11 -19.46 -7.11
CA ARG A 253 -9.64 -19.39 -6.97
C ARG A 253 -9.03 -20.68 -6.41
N ARG A 254 -9.76 -21.45 -5.60
CA ARG A 254 -9.28 -22.76 -5.09
C ARG A 254 -9.29 -23.81 -6.18
N ASP A 255 -10.33 -23.85 -6.98
CA ASP A 255 -10.47 -24.81 -8.07
C ASP A 255 -9.35 -24.65 -9.11
N SER A 256 -8.80 -23.45 -9.31
CA SER A 256 -7.66 -23.20 -10.19
C SER A 256 -6.30 -23.65 -9.62
N ILE A 257 -6.18 -23.78 -8.31
CA ILE A 257 -4.94 -24.26 -7.65
C ILE A 257 -4.88 -25.79 -7.62
N GLU A 258 -6.03 -26.45 -7.38
CA GLU A 258 -6.12 -27.92 -7.35
C GLU A 258 -6.02 -28.57 -8.74
N THR A 259 -6.30 -27.82 -9.81
CA THR A 259 -6.22 -28.33 -11.19
C THR A 259 -4.79 -28.31 -11.76
N HIS A 260 -3.82 -27.71 -11.07
CA HIS A 260 -2.42 -27.58 -11.49
C HIS A 260 -1.41 -28.16 -10.48
N ALA A 261 -1.88 -28.91 -9.48
CA ALA A 261 -1.09 -29.73 -8.54
C ALA A 261 -1.22 -31.20 -8.90
#